data_46e7d4e34aeed3d78d14f3a5665e10ba
#
_entry.id   46e7d4e34aeed3d78d14f3a5665e10ba
#
_cell.length_a   1.000
_cell.length_b   1.000
_cell.length_c   1.000
_cell.angle_alpha   90.00
_cell.angle_beta   90.00
_cell.angle_gamma   90.00
#
_symmetry.space_group_name_H-M   'P 1'
#
loop_
_entity.id
_entity.type
_entity.pdbx_description
1 polymer ?
#
loop_
_entity_poly.entity_id
_entity_poly.type
_entity_poly.pdbx_seq_one_letter_code
_entity_poly.pdbx_strand_id
1 'polypeptide(L)'
;MDGKKALIGMSGGVDSSVAALLMLRAGYECIGATMRLYDNDMIGLEKGHTCCSLDDVEDARSVARRLGIPHYVFNFKDDFERQVIRKFVSCYECGGTPNPCIDCNRYLKFDRLLRRALELGCDCVVSGHYAQVRKSGDRYLLYKAADKAKDQTYFLACLNQEQLARIQFPLGGLTKQEVRAIAEENGFINARKHDSQDICFVPDSDYPAFLERYTGKHYPAGDFLDESGRVVGKHRGAVCYTLGQRKGLGLAMGAPVYVCGKDMEKNTVTVGPNEALFSSALRGNNWVWYPFPELTEPVKVTVKTRHSQTEQPGTIYPEADGFARVEFDIPQRAVTPGQAVVVYQGDLVVGGGTITEAIR
;
A
#
# COMPACT_ATOMS: atom_id res chain seq x y z
N MET A 1 -5.58 30.11 -24.40
CA MET A 1 -6.09 29.20 -23.37
C MET A 1 -4.86 28.55 -22.73
N ASP A 2 -4.50 28.93 -21.55
CA ASP A 2 -3.41 28.25 -20.86
C ASP A 2 -3.80 26.78 -20.65
N GLY A 3 -3.07 25.87 -21.31
CA GLY A 3 -3.32 24.46 -21.23
C GLY A 3 -3.10 23.97 -19.80
N LYS A 4 -3.93 23.04 -19.32
CA LYS A 4 -3.72 22.40 -18.00
C LYS A 4 -2.37 21.68 -17.98
N LYS A 5 -1.64 21.83 -16.88
CA LYS A 5 -0.32 21.21 -16.67
C LYS A 5 -0.40 20.02 -15.71
N ALA A 6 0.32 18.97 -16.01
CA ALA A 6 0.32 17.75 -15.21
C ALA A 6 1.74 17.27 -14.91
N LEU A 7 2.01 16.95 -13.64
CA LEU A 7 3.22 16.25 -13.22
C LEU A 7 2.96 14.74 -13.16
N ILE A 8 3.65 13.99 -14.02
CA ILE A 8 3.47 12.55 -14.16
C ILE A 8 4.50 11.82 -13.30
N GLY A 9 4.05 11.06 -12.30
CA GLY A 9 4.92 10.18 -11.54
C GLY A 9 5.36 8.98 -12.40
N MET A 10 6.59 8.99 -12.87
CA MET A 10 7.17 7.97 -13.76
C MET A 10 8.11 7.07 -12.97
N SER A 11 7.74 5.80 -12.82
CA SER A 11 8.51 4.78 -12.08
C SER A 11 9.39 3.90 -12.98
N GLY A 12 9.46 4.17 -14.29
CA GLY A 12 10.08 3.27 -15.25
C GLY A 12 9.22 2.05 -15.62
N GLY A 13 8.03 1.90 -15.05
CA GLY A 13 7.07 0.85 -15.38
C GLY A 13 6.13 1.23 -16.51
N VAL A 14 5.52 0.23 -17.16
CA VAL A 14 4.61 0.40 -18.30
C VAL A 14 3.40 1.28 -17.95
N ASP A 15 2.83 1.13 -16.76
CA ASP A 15 1.63 1.84 -16.35
C ASP A 15 1.85 3.37 -16.29
N SER A 16 2.94 3.81 -15.68
CA SER A 16 3.28 5.23 -15.62
C SER A 16 3.60 5.83 -17.00
N SER A 17 4.16 5.02 -17.88
CA SER A 17 4.46 5.43 -19.26
C SER A 17 3.20 5.65 -20.09
N VAL A 18 2.24 4.74 -19.99
CA VAL A 18 0.94 4.87 -20.67
C VAL A 18 0.11 6.01 -20.05
N ALA A 19 0.17 6.19 -18.72
CA ALA A 19 -0.47 7.31 -18.05
C ALA A 19 0.02 8.65 -18.62
N ALA A 20 1.33 8.82 -18.84
CA ALA A 20 1.91 10.01 -19.46
C ALA A 20 1.38 10.25 -20.89
N LEU A 21 1.35 9.21 -21.71
CA LEU A 21 0.82 9.28 -23.07
C LEU A 21 -0.65 9.70 -23.12
N LEU A 22 -1.48 9.11 -22.23
CA LEU A 22 -2.91 9.42 -22.20
C LEU A 22 -3.17 10.87 -21.78
N MET A 23 -2.38 11.42 -20.86
CA MET A 23 -2.50 12.82 -20.46
C MET A 23 -2.08 13.78 -21.60
N LEU A 24 -1.03 13.45 -22.35
CA LEU A 24 -0.67 14.21 -23.57
C LEU A 24 -1.80 14.17 -24.60
N ARG A 25 -2.39 13.00 -24.86
CA ARG A 25 -3.53 12.86 -25.78
C ARG A 25 -4.77 13.62 -25.29
N ALA A 26 -4.93 13.78 -23.99
CA ALA A 26 -5.98 14.61 -23.38
C ALA A 26 -5.68 16.13 -23.42
N GLY A 27 -4.55 16.54 -24.03
CA GLY A 27 -4.20 17.95 -24.23
C GLY A 27 -3.53 18.63 -23.03
N TYR A 28 -2.97 17.86 -22.08
CA TYR A 28 -2.20 18.42 -20.98
C TYR A 28 -0.75 18.73 -21.40
N GLU A 29 -0.20 19.83 -20.91
CA GLU A 29 1.25 20.04 -20.87
C GLU A 29 1.82 19.14 -19.76
N CYS A 30 2.65 18.16 -20.12
CA CYS A 30 3.13 17.14 -19.21
C CYS A 30 4.59 17.33 -18.83
N ILE A 31 4.90 17.09 -17.54
CA ILE A 31 6.25 17.00 -16.99
C ILE A 31 6.40 15.63 -16.35
N GLY A 32 7.41 14.86 -16.73
CA GLY A 32 7.75 13.58 -16.11
C GLY A 32 8.56 13.79 -14.82
N ALA A 33 8.29 12.99 -13.80
CA ALA A 33 9.01 13.03 -12.53
C ALA A 33 9.27 11.61 -12.00
N THR A 34 10.54 11.28 -11.70
CA THR A 34 10.90 10.07 -10.96
C THR A 34 11.33 10.46 -9.54
N MET A 35 10.84 9.74 -8.56
CA MET A 35 11.19 9.91 -7.15
C MET A 35 12.36 8.98 -6.79
N ARG A 36 13.47 9.52 -6.33
CA ARG A 36 14.55 8.76 -5.71
C ARG A 36 14.22 8.59 -4.23
N LEU A 37 13.83 7.39 -3.83
CA LEU A 37 13.28 7.09 -2.50
C LEU A 37 14.32 6.55 -1.52
N TYR A 38 15.34 5.82 -1.99
CA TYR A 38 16.40 5.25 -1.17
C TYR A 38 17.67 5.01 -2.00
N ASP A 39 18.78 4.76 -1.32
CA ASP A 39 20.02 4.27 -1.93
C ASP A 39 20.16 2.76 -1.67
N ASN A 40 20.88 2.07 -2.56
CA ASN A 40 21.13 0.64 -2.43
C ASN A 40 21.83 0.30 -1.10
N ASP A 41 22.74 1.14 -0.63
CA ASP A 41 23.46 0.95 0.64
C ASP A 41 22.48 0.96 1.84
N MET A 42 21.43 1.81 1.80
CA MET A 42 20.42 1.89 2.88
C MET A 42 19.62 0.58 3.00
N ILE A 43 19.38 -0.13 1.89
CA ILE A 43 18.66 -1.39 1.86
C ILE A 43 19.58 -2.60 1.76
N GLY A 44 20.91 -2.39 1.75
CA GLY A 44 21.96 -3.41 1.76
C GLY A 44 22.07 -4.23 0.47
N LEU A 45 21.81 -3.61 -0.66
CA LEU A 45 22.03 -4.19 -1.97
C LEU A 45 23.28 -3.57 -2.59
N GLU A 46 24.33 -4.37 -2.83
CA GLU A 46 25.53 -3.91 -3.55
C GLU A 46 25.25 -3.63 -5.03
N LYS A 47 24.41 -4.42 -5.68
CA LYS A 47 23.85 -4.18 -7.04
C LYS A 47 22.59 -5.03 -7.21
N GLY A 48 21.44 -4.43 -7.46
CA GLY A 48 20.19 -5.18 -7.64
C GLY A 48 19.07 -4.37 -8.28
N HIS A 49 18.12 -5.07 -8.87
CA HIS A 49 16.92 -4.48 -9.47
C HIS A 49 15.94 -4.07 -8.36
N THR A 50 15.80 -2.77 -8.14
CA THR A 50 14.80 -2.18 -7.26
C THR A 50 13.94 -1.19 -8.05
N CYS A 51 12.70 -0.89 -7.57
CA CYS A 51 11.78 0.05 -8.24
C CYS A 51 12.33 1.48 -8.40
N CYS A 52 13.51 1.77 -7.88
CA CYS A 52 14.20 3.06 -8.00
C CYS A 52 15.64 2.85 -8.47
N SER A 53 15.91 1.76 -9.20
CA SER A 53 17.22 1.49 -9.81
C SER A 53 17.58 2.57 -10.85
N LEU A 54 18.86 2.68 -11.17
CA LEU A 54 19.30 3.55 -12.27
C LEU A 54 18.62 3.16 -13.59
N ASP A 55 18.37 1.88 -13.80
CA ASP A 55 17.68 1.36 -14.99
C ASP A 55 16.23 1.86 -15.06
N ASP A 56 15.50 1.90 -13.94
CA ASP A 56 14.13 2.43 -13.90
C ASP A 56 14.09 3.93 -14.22
N VAL A 57 15.07 4.69 -13.72
CA VAL A 57 15.21 6.12 -14.06
C VAL A 57 15.50 6.30 -15.55
N GLU A 58 16.38 5.48 -16.14
CA GLU A 58 16.69 5.54 -17.56
C GLU A 58 15.52 5.07 -18.42
N ASP A 59 14.75 4.06 -18.01
CA ASP A 59 13.51 3.67 -18.68
C ASP A 59 12.51 4.84 -18.69
N ALA A 60 12.31 5.49 -17.54
CA ALA A 60 11.43 6.66 -17.43
C ALA A 60 11.90 7.82 -18.33
N ARG A 61 13.20 8.10 -18.34
CA ARG A 61 13.80 9.12 -19.23
C ARG A 61 13.64 8.79 -20.71
N SER A 62 13.83 7.52 -21.07
CA SER A 62 13.68 7.06 -22.45
C SER A 62 12.24 7.28 -22.94
N VAL A 63 11.26 6.92 -22.12
CA VAL A 63 9.84 7.18 -22.43
C VAL A 63 9.55 8.68 -22.51
N ALA A 64 10.04 9.47 -21.56
CA ALA A 64 9.83 10.92 -21.55
C ALA A 64 10.40 11.59 -22.81
N ARG A 65 11.62 11.21 -23.24
CA ARG A 65 12.21 11.69 -24.51
C ARG A 65 11.36 11.31 -25.71
N ARG A 66 10.85 10.08 -25.76
CA ARG A 66 9.98 9.60 -26.84
C ARG A 66 8.68 10.39 -26.91
N LEU A 67 8.14 10.78 -25.74
CA LEU A 67 6.93 11.59 -25.63
C LEU A 67 7.19 13.10 -25.84
N GLY A 68 8.45 13.53 -25.92
CA GLY A 68 8.81 14.94 -26.05
C GLY A 68 8.53 15.79 -24.81
N ILE A 69 8.51 15.18 -23.61
CA ILE A 69 8.26 15.87 -22.34
C ILE A 69 9.54 16.03 -21.52
N PRO A 70 9.68 17.12 -20.75
CA PRO A 70 10.76 17.28 -19.79
C PRO A 70 10.63 16.24 -18.67
N HIS A 71 11.76 15.78 -18.12
CA HIS A 71 11.79 14.79 -17.04
C HIS A 71 12.76 15.20 -15.96
N TYR A 72 12.29 15.15 -14.71
CA TYR A 72 13.07 15.48 -13.50
C TYR A 72 13.18 14.29 -12.57
N VAL A 73 14.27 14.26 -11.78
CA VAL A 73 14.45 13.29 -10.70
C VAL A 73 14.46 14.05 -9.37
N PHE A 74 13.48 13.77 -8.51
CA PHE A 74 13.38 14.38 -7.18
C PHE A 74 13.95 13.47 -6.11
N ASN A 75 14.78 14.02 -5.24
CA ASN A 75 15.31 13.30 -4.09
C ASN A 75 14.34 13.40 -2.92
N PHE A 76 13.71 12.29 -2.55
CA PHE A 76 12.80 12.15 -1.41
C PHE A 76 13.28 11.12 -0.39
N LYS A 77 14.60 10.80 -0.36
CA LYS A 77 15.16 9.75 0.51
C LYS A 77 14.87 10.00 1.98
N ASP A 78 15.12 11.21 2.48
CA ASP A 78 14.91 11.56 3.89
C ASP A 78 13.43 11.49 4.29
N ASP A 79 12.54 11.92 3.38
CA ASP A 79 11.10 11.82 3.60
C ASP A 79 10.64 10.36 3.57
N PHE A 80 11.17 9.54 2.66
CA PHE A 80 10.86 8.12 2.56
C PHE A 80 11.34 7.35 3.79
N GLU A 81 12.57 7.60 4.23
CA GLU A 81 13.09 7.01 5.47
C GLU A 81 12.17 7.34 6.65
N ARG A 82 11.87 8.64 6.86
CA ARG A 82 11.08 9.10 8.00
C ARG A 82 9.63 8.62 7.96
N GLN A 83 8.96 8.70 6.81
CA GLN A 83 7.51 8.46 6.70
C GLN A 83 7.16 7.02 6.36
N VAL A 84 8.07 6.25 5.79
CA VAL A 84 7.81 4.88 5.35
C VAL A 84 8.67 3.88 6.11
N ILE A 85 10.01 3.96 6.00
CA ILE A 85 10.89 2.92 6.57
C ILE A 85 10.80 2.90 8.10
N ARG A 86 10.92 4.05 8.77
CA ARG A 86 10.86 4.09 10.25
C ARG A 86 9.52 3.62 10.80
N LYS A 87 8.41 3.95 10.13
CA LYS A 87 7.08 3.46 10.52
C LYS A 87 6.94 1.95 10.30
N PHE A 88 7.48 1.46 9.19
CA PHE A 88 7.54 0.03 8.89
C PHE A 88 8.28 -0.73 9.99
N VAL A 89 9.46 -0.28 10.36
CA VAL A 89 10.29 -0.87 11.42
C VAL A 89 9.57 -0.82 12.77
N SER A 90 9.10 0.36 13.19
CA SER A 90 8.39 0.55 14.46
C SER A 90 7.14 -0.33 14.55
N CYS A 91 6.36 -0.45 13.48
CA CYS A 91 5.18 -1.31 13.48
C CYS A 91 5.52 -2.78 13.72
N TYR A 92 6.58 -3.31 13.09
CA TYR A 92 7.05 -4.67 13.35
C TYR A 92 7.58 -4.85 14.77
N GLU A 93 8.36 -3.89 15.28
CA GLU A 93 8.87 -3.92 16.65
C GLU A 93 7.74 -3.88 17.71
N CYS A 94 6.61 -3.25 17.38
CA CYS A 94 5.39 -3.28 18.20
C CYS A 94 4.50 -4.50 17.97
N GLY A 95 4.94 -5.48 17.14
CA GLY A 95 4.19 -6.70 16.87
C GLY A 95 3.10 -6.59 15.80
N GLY A 96 2.91 -5.43 15.19
CA GLY A 96 1.97 -5.22 14.07
C GLY A 96 2.50 -5.77 12.74
N THR A 97 1.75 -5.52 11.70
CA THR A 97 2.16 -5.81 10.30
C THR A 97 1.84 -4.59 9.45
N PRO A 98 2.85 -3.79 9.06
CA PRO A 98 2.65 -2.55 8.33
C PRO A 98 2.29 -2.76 6.87
N ASN A 99 1.73 -1.70 6.24
CA ASN A 99 1.61 -1.62 4.78
C ASN A 99 2.32 -0.35 4.27
N PRO A 100 3.62 -0.45 3.94
CA PRO A 100 4.42 0.72 3.58
C PRO A 100 3.99 1.38 2.27
N CYS A 101 3.29 0.66 1.38
CA CYS A 101 2.77 1.23 0.13
C CYS A 101 1.69 2.29 0.39
N ILE A 102 0.89 2.12 1.43
CA ILE A 102 -0.11 3.12 1.86
C ILE A 102 0.58 4.39 2.35
N ASP A 103 1.60 4.27 3.19
CA ASP A 103 2.38 5.42 3.67
C ASP A 103 3.12 6.12 2.51
N CYS A 104 3.69 5.36 1.58
CA CYS A 104 4.30 5.91 0.38
C CYS A 104 3.30 6.70 -0.47
N ASN A 105 2.10 6.17 -0.69
CA ASN A 105 1.05 6.90 -1.41
C ASN A 105 0.63 8.16 -0.66
N ARG A 106 0.34 8.06 0.65
CA ARG A 106 -0.14 9.17 1.49
C ARG A 106 0.85 10.31 1.58
N TYR A 107 2.14 10.02 1.85
CA TYR A 107 3.12 11.05 2.24
C TYR A 107 4.10 11.42 1.13
N LEU A 108 4.39 10.52 0.17
CA LEU A 108 5.35 10.82 -0.89
C LEU A 108 4.65 11.10 -2.22
N LYS A 109 3.95 10.11 -2.78
CA LYS A 109 3.36 10.25 -4.12
C LYS A 109 2.28 11.31 -4.20
N PHE A 110 1.43 11.43 -3.16
CA PHE A 110 0.27 12.32 -3.19
C PHE A 110 0.31 13.44 -2.14
N ASP A 111 1.47 13.65 -1.47
CA ASP A 111 1.77 14.86 -0.71
C ASP A 111 3.03 15.54 -1.23
N ARG A 112 4.22 14.93 -1.08
CA ARG A 112 5.49 15.56 -1.49
C ARG A 112 5.55 15.82 -2.99
N LEU A 113 5.19 14.84 -3.82
CA LEU A 113 5.18 15.01 -5.26
C LEU A 113 4.10 16.03 -5.69
N LEU A 114 2.94 16.07 -5.01
CA LEU A 114 1.91 17.07 -5.27
C LEU A 114 2.40 18.49 -4.96
N ARG A 115 3.11 18.69 -3.86
CA ARG A 115 3.74 20.00 -3.55
C ARG A 115 4.72 20.42 -4.64
N ARG A 116 5.56 19.49 -5.12
CA ARG A 116 6.47 19.76 -6.24
C ARG A 116 5.72 20.09 -7.53
N ALA A 117 4.61 19.42 -7.79
CA ALA A 117 3.76 19.74 -8.93
C ALA A 117 3.26 21.20 -8.87
N LEU A 118 2.75 21.62 -7.72
CA LEU A 118 2.27 23.01 -7.52
C LEU A 118 3.40 24.03 -7.64
N GLU A 119 4.59 23.76 -7.10
CA GLU A 119 5.78 24.60 -7.26
C GLU A 119 6.22 24.77 -8.72
N LEU A 120 5.98 23.76 -9.57
CA LEU A 120 6.23 23.79 -11.00
C LEU A 120 5.07 24.38 -11.83
N GLY A 121 4.03 24.88 -11.15
CA GLY A 121 2.84 25.42 -11.81
C GLY A 121 1.94 24.37 -12.46
N CYS A 122 2.02 23.10 -12.03
CA CYS A 122 1.13 22.03 -12.48
C CYS A 122 -0.19 22.05 -11.70
N ASP A 123 -1.28 21.73 -12.38
CA ASP A 123 -2.63 21.66 -11.80
C ASP A 123 -2.87 20.36 -11.04
N CYS A 124 -2.21 19.28 -11.45
CA CYS A 124 -2.42 17.95 -10.88
C CYS A 124 -1.17 17.06 -10.94
N VAL A 125 -1.20 16.00 -10.10
CA VAL A 125 -0.30 14.84 -10.19
C VAL A 125 -1.02 13.69 -10.87
N VAL A 126 -0.31 12.98 -11.72
CA VAL A 126 -0.79 11.82 -12.45
C VAL A 126 0.03 10.60 -12.06
N SER A 127 -0.61 9.47 -11.91
CA SER A 127 0.09 8.21 -11.71
C SER A 127 -0.57 7.04 -12.44
N GLY A 128 0.19 5.98 -12.68
CA GLY A 128 -0.26 4.75 -13.30
C GLY A 128 -1.07 3.83 -12.39
N HIS A 129 -1.71 4.34 -11.34
CA HIS A 129 -2.57 3.51 -10.49
C HIS A 129 -3.91 3.19 -11.15
N TYR A 130 -4.40 1.98 -10.88
CA TYR A 130 -5.70 1.50 -11.31
C TYR A 130 -6.75 1.85 -10.25
N ALA A 131 -7.39 2.99 -10.41
CA ALA A 131 -8.49 3.51 -9.61
C ALA A 131 -9.22 4.60 -10.38
N GLN A 132 -10.39 5.02 -9.94
CA GLN A 132 -11.12 6.14 -10.54
C GLN A 132 -11.44 7.19 -9.48
N VAL A 133 -11.32 8.47 -9.83
CA VAL A 133 -11.76 9.59 -9.02
C VAL A 133 -12.87 10.31 -9.75
N ARG A 134 -13.99 10.56 -9.07
CA ARG A 134 -15.14 11.28 -9.63
C ARG A 134 -15.57 12.38 -8.68
N LYS A 135 -15.85 13.56 -9.21
CA LYS A 135 -16.43 14.66 -8.45
C LYS A 135 -17.94 14.45 -8.31
N SER A 136 -18.47 14.56 -7.10
CA SER A 136 -19.89 14.48 -6.79
C SER A 136 -20.25 15.62 -5.81
N GLY A 137 -20.97 16.62 -6.29
CA GLY A 137 -21.19 17.84 -5.53
C GLY A 137 -19.87 18.57 -5.21
N ASP A 138 -19.64 18.79 -3.94
CA ASP A 138 -18.42 19.40 -3.39
C ASP A 138 -17.33 18.39 -2.99
N ARG A 139 -17.58 17.07 -3.15
CA ARG A 139 -16.68 16.00 -2.76
C ARG A 139 -16.10 15.26 -3.94
N TYR A 140 -14.91 14.68 -3.72
CA TYR A 140 -14.26 13.74 -4.63
C TYR A 140 -14.41 12.33 -4.08
N LEU A 141 -14.89 11.42 -4.91
CA LEU A 141 -15.17 10.03 -4.56
C LEU A 141 -14.16 9.12 -5.23
N LEU A 142 -13.66 8.14 -4.50
CA LEU A 142 -12.74 7.12 -4.99
C LEU A 142 -13.53 5.86 -5.37
N TYR A 143 -13.32 5.36 -6.58
CA TYR A 143 -13.97 4.15 -7.10
C TYR A 143 -12.93 3.13 -7.54
N LYS A 144 -13.32 1.87 -7.48
CA LYS A 144 -12.55 0.76 -8.03
C LYS A 144 -12.27 0.96 -9.51
N ALA A 145 -11.14 0.40 -9.97
CA ALA A 145 -10.82 0.33 -11.38
C ALA A 145 -11.82 -0.54 -12.16
N ALA A 146 -11.85 -0.35 -13.48
CA ALA A 146 -12.57 -1.24 -14.40
C ALA A 146 -11.99 -2.66 -14.35
N ASP A 147 -10.66 -2.77 -14.36
CA ASP A 147 -9.95 -4.04 -14.13
C ASP A 147 -9.91 -4.36 -12.63
N LYS A 148 -10.85 -5.20 -12.17
CA LYS A 148 -10.97 -5.59 -10.76
C LYS A 148 -9.76 -6.40 -10.26
N ALA A 149 -9.06 -7.11 -11.14
CA ALA A 149 -7.86 -7.87 -10.78
C ALA A 149 -6.64 -6.96 -10.53
N LYS A 150 -6.68 -5.74 -11.06
CA LYS A 150 -5.63 -4.72 -10.90
C LYS A 150 -6.05 -3.56 -10.01
N ASP A 151 -7.24 -3.59 -9.41
CA ASP A 151 -7.73 -2.54 -8.53
C ASP A 151 -6.75 -2.24 -7.40
N GLN A 152 -6.41 -0.96 -7.24
CA GLN A 152 -5.47 -0.47 -6.24
C GLN A 152 -6.09 0.47 -5.22
N THR A 153 -7.41 0.53 -5.16
CA THR A 153 -8.12 1.39 -4.19
C THR A 153 -7.77 1.07 -2.74
N TYR A 154 -7.43 -0.19 -2.43
CA TYR A 154 -6.95 -0.56 -1.10
C TYR A 154 -5.73 0.25 -0.64
N PHE A 155 -4.79 0.54 -1.54
CA PHE A 155 -3.59 1.34 -1.25
C PHE A 155 -3.84 2.84 -1.33
N LEU A 156 -4.95 3.27 -1.92
CA LEU A 156 -5.30 4.66 -2.17
C LEU A 156 -6.37 5.19 -1.19
N ALA A 157 -7.01 4.31 -0.43
CA ALA A 157 -8.06 4.66 0.53
C ALA A 157 -7.56 5.51 1.73
N CYS A 158 -6.32 5.92 1.70
CA CYS A 158 -5.70 6.85 2.65
C CYS A 158 -5.66 8.31 2.17
N LEU A 159 -6.07 8.59 0.93
CA LEU A 159 -5.97 9.91 0.31
C LEU A 159 -7.13 10.80 0.75
N ASN A 160 -6.83 12.02 1.16
CA ASN A 160 -7.83 12.99 1.58
C ASN A 160 -8.48 13.73 0.40
N GLN A 161 -9.49 14.56 0.67
CA GLN A 161 -10.24 15.30 -0.33
C GLN A 161 -9.37 16.30 -1.12
N GLU A 162 -8.45 16.98 -0.47
CA GLU A 162 -7.51 17.92 -1.10
C GLU A 162 -6.59 17.19 -2.10
N GLN A 163 -6.08 16.04 -1.72
CA GLN A 163 -5.28 15.19 -2.58
C GLN A 163 -6.08 14.69 -3.79
N LEU A 164 -7.28 14.12 -3.54
CA LEU A 164 -8.13 13.60 -4.63
C LEU A 164 -8.55 14.68 -5.63
N ALA A 165 -8.74 15.92 -5.19
CA ALA A 165 -9.07 17.04 -6.06
C ALA A 165 -7.98 17.33 -7.11
N ARG A 166 -6.74 16.92 -6.86
CA ARG A 166 -5.54 17.23 -7.64
C ARG A 166 -4.82 16.00 -8.20
N ILE A 167 -5.49 14.85 -8.21
CA ILE A 167 -4.92 13.60 -8.73
C ILE A 167 -5.70 13.14 -9.95
N GLN A 168 -4.96 12.55 -10.92
CA GLN A 168 -5.55 11.88 -12.07
C GLN A 168 -5.03 10.44 -12.16
N PHE A 169 -5.94 9.51 -12.38
CA PHE A 169 -5.66 8.09 -12.63
C PHE A 169 -6.16 7.69 -14.01
N PRO A 170 -5.42 8.00 -15.09
CA PRO A 170 -5.91 7.81 -16.46
C PRO A 170 -6.10 6.34 -16.84
N LEU A 171 -5.52 5.39 -16.07
CA LEU A 171 -5.67 3.96 -16.30
C LEU A 171 -6.91 3.36 -15.64
N GLY A 172 -7.64 4.11 -14.83
CA GLY A 172 -8.76 3.58 -14.04
C GLY A 172 -9.90 2.97 -14.85
N GLY A 173 -10.06 3.38 -16.11
CA GLY A 173 -11.06 2.84 -17.04
C GLY A 173 -10.55 1.73 -17.97
N LEU A 174 -9.26 1.35 -17.89
CA LEU A 174 -8.60 0.40 -18.78
C LEU A 174 -8.26 -0.91 -18.07
N THR A 175 -8.20 -1.99 -18.85
CA THR A 175 -7.62 -3.25 -18.42
C THR A 175 -6.11 -3.24 -18.57
N LYS A 176 -5.41 -4.11 -17.83
CA LYS A 176 -3.94 -4.26 -17.96
C LYS A 176 -3.53 -4.68 -19.38
N GLN A 177 -4.36 -5.45 -20.05
CA GLN A 177 -4.11 -5.88 -21.44
C GLN A 177 -4.14 -4.67 -22.40
N GLU A 178 -5.15 -3.81 -22.29
CA GLU A 178 -5.24 -2.57 -23.08
C GLU A 178 -4.05 -1.65 -22.82
N VAL A 179 -3.65 -1.49 -21.57
CA VAL A 179 -2.46 -0.70 -21.20
C VAL A 179 -1.19 -1.23 -21.87
N ARG A 180 -0.99 -2.55 -21.88
CA ARG A 180 0.16 -3.18 -22.54
C ARG A 180 0.10 -3.02 -24.07
N ALA A 181 -1.08 -3.18 -24.66
CA ALA A 181 -1.27 -2.96 -26.11
C ALA A 181 -0.93 -1.51 -26.49
N ILE A 182 -1.43 -0.52 -25.75
CA ILE A 182 -1.09 0.89 -25.95
C ILE A 182 0.43 1.12 -25.84
N ALA A 183 1.11 0.52 -24.88
CA ALA A 183 2.54 0.65 -24.73
C ALA A 183 3.32 0.04 -25.90
N GLU A 184 2.93 -1.14 -26.39
CA GLU A 184 3.54 -1.82 -27.55
C GLU A 184 3.32 -1.02 -28.84
N GLU A 185 2.09 -0.57 -29.12
CA GLU A 185 1.75 0.26 -30.28
C GLU A 185 2.57 1.57 -30.34
N ASN A 186 2.89 2.15 -29.18
CA ASN A 186 3.70 3.36 -29.09
C ASN A 186 5.21 3.07 -28.95
N GLY A 187 5.62 1.80 -29.00
CA GLY A 187 7.02 1.35 -29.00
C GLY A 187 7.76 1.72 -27.73
N PHE A 188 7.11 1.63 -26.56
CA PHE A 188 7.76 1.87 -25.28
C PHE A 188 8.70 0.69 -24.93
N ILE A 189 9.92 1.01 -24.53
CA ILE A 189 10.95 0.02 -24.20
C ILE A 189 10.52 -0.92 -23.04
N ASN A 190 9.72 -0.40 -22.15
CA ASN A 190 9.23 -1.10 -20.95
C ASN A 190 7.84 -1.76 -21.13
N ALA A 191 7.30 -1.86 -22.36
CA ALA A 191 5.97 -2.44 -22.62
C ALA A 191 5.80 -3.86 -22.07
N ARG A 192 6.89 -4.68 -22.08
CA ARG A 192 6.90 -6.05 -21.60
C ARG A 192 7.48 -6.22 -20.19
N LYS A 193 7.82 -5.13 -19.50
CA LYS A 193 8.35 -5.18 -18.14
C LYS A 193 7.33 -5.78 -17.18
N HIS A 194 7.80 -6.65 -16.27
CA HIS A 194 6.96 -7.24 -15.24
C HIS A 194 6.56 -6.19 -14.20
N ASP A 195 5.36 -6.36 -13.63
CA ASP A 195 4.89 -5.51 -12.54
C ASP A 195 5.70 -5.80 -11.27
N SER A 196 6.06 -4.77 -10.51
CA SER A 196 6.64 -4.94 -9.18
C SER A 196 5.60 -5.53 -8.23
N GLN A 197 5.91 -6.64 -7.57
CA GLN A 197 4.98 -7.37 -6.70
C GLN A 197 5.28 -7.24 -5.21
N ASP A 198 6.53 -6.87 -4.85
CA ASP A 198 7.03 -6.86 -3.48
C ASP A 198 7.23 -5.44 -2.93
N ILE A 199 7.52 -5.35 -1.64
CA ILE A 199 7.89 -4.10 -0.98
C ILE A 199 9.23 -3.64 -1.55
N CYS A 200 9.24 -2.52 -2.25
CA CYS A 200 10.35 -2.08 -3.09
C CYS A 200 11.71 -1.91 -2.38
N PHE A 201 11.71 -1.71 -1.07
CA PHE A 201 12.92 -1.54 -0.25
C PHE A 201 13.27 -2.76 0.62
N VAL A 202 12.52 -3.86 0.52
CA VAL A 202 12.80 -5.12 1.22
C VAL A 202 13.26 -6.16 0.21
N PRO A 203 14.58 -6.37 0.06
CA PRO A 203 15.12 -7.36 -0.88
C PRO A 203 14.64 -8.77 -0.56
N ASP A 204 14.36 -9.55 -1.59
CA ASP A 204 13.99 -10.98 -1.50
C ASP A 204 12.80 -11.27 -0.55
N SER A 205 11.98 -10.25 -0.27
CA SER A 205 10.87 -10.32 0.71
C SER A 205 11.30 -10.72 2.13
N ASP A 206 12.61 -10.63 2.44
CA ASP A 206 13.19 -10.96 3.75
C ASP A 206 13.18 -9.72 4.67
N TYR A 207 11.98 -9.39 5.19
CA TYR A 207 11.84 -8.26 6.11
C TYR A 207 12.58 -8.45 7.44
N PRO A 208 12.73 -9.67 8.04
CA PRO A 208 13.55 -9.83 9.23
C PRO A 208 15.03 -9.43 9.01
N ALA A 209 15.64 -9.89 7.93
CA ALA A 209 17.00 -9.50 7.59
C ALA A 209 17.12 -7.99 7.30
N PHE A 210 16.10 -7.41 6.66
CA PHE A 210 16.05 -5.96 6.48
C PHE A 210 15.98 -5.22 7.83
N LEU A 211 15.13 -5.65 8.77
CA LEU A 211 15.01 -5.03 10.09
C LEU A 211 16.34 -5.06 10.86
N GLU A 212 17.01 -6.21 10.94
CA GLU A 212 18.31 -6.34 11.61
C GLU A 212 19.36 -5.41 10.98
N ARG A 213 19.45 -5.39 9.68
CA ARG A 213 20.40 -4.56 8.94
C ARG A 213 20.15 -3.06 9.12
N TYR A 214 18.88 -2.65 8.99
CA TYR A 214 18.51 -1.25 9.10
C TYR A 214 18.66 -0.70 10.53
N THR A 215 18.28 -1.49 11.54
CA THR A 215 18.32 -1.06 12.95
C THR A 215 19.68 -1.29 13.62
N GLY A 216 20.50 -2.19 13.06
CA GLY A 216 21.71 -2.71 13.73
C GLY A 216 21.40 -3.58 14.96
N LYS A 217 20.12 -3.90 15.21
CA LYS A 217 19.69 -4.74 16.35
C LYS A 217 19.70 -6.20 15.93
N HIS A 218 20.08 -7.06 16.85
CA HIS A 218 19.82 -8.50 16.75
C HIS A 218 18.55 -8.83 17.55
N TYR A 219 17.61 -9.53 16.93
CA TYR A 219 16.37 -9.96 17.59
C TYR A 219 16.57 -11.37 18.16
N PRO A 220 16.63 -11.52 19.52
CA PRO A 220 16.99 -12.79 20.12
C PRO A 220 15.92 -13.86 19.88
N ALA A 221 16.35 -15.12 19.93
CA ALA A 221 15.44 -16.26 19.95
C ALA A 221 14.52 -16.20 21.16
N GLY A 222 13.29 -16.70 21.01
CA GLY A 222 12.29 -16.76 22.08
C GLY A 222 11.48 -18.06 22.03
N ASP A 223 10.37 -18.09 22.75
CA ASP A 223 9.54 -19.28 22.90
C ASP A 223 8.27 -19.23 22.05
N PHE A 224 8.00 -20.32 21.34
CA PHE A 224 6.64 -20.61 20.88
C PHE A 224 5.82 -21.16 22.03
N LEU A 225 4.65 -20.59 22.26
CA LEU A 225 3.68 -21.02 23.25
C LEU A 225 2.44 -21.59 22.55
N ASP A 226 1.84 -22.64 23.12
CA ASP A 226 0.47 -23.02 22.76
C ASP A 226 -0.57 -22.10 23.45
N GLU A 227 -1.86 -22.31 23.16
CA GLU A 227 -2.95 -21.51 23.74
C GLU A 227 -3.06 -21.64 25.27
N SER A 228 -2.48 -22.69 25.87
CA SER A 228 -2.40 -22.88 27.34
C SER A 228 -1.20 -22.17 27.97
N GLY A 229 -0.33 -21.56 27.15
CA GLY A 229 0.91 -20.94 27.61
C GLY A 229 2.10 -21.89 27.79
N ARG A 230 1.97 -23.15 27.38
CA ARG A 230 3.06 -24.12 27.43
C ARG A 230 4.03 -23.91 26.28
N VAL A 231 5.34 -23.99 26.56
CA VAL A 231 6.38 -23.91 25.55
C VAL A 231 6.34 -25.14 24.63
N VAL A 232 6.22 -24.91 23.31
CA VAL A 232 6.16 -25.97 22.29
C VAL A 232 7.33 -25.90 21.29
N GLY A 233 8.23 -24.92 21.42
CA GLY A 233 9.42 -24.80 20.60
C GLY A 233 10.13 -23.46 20.77
N LYS A 234 11.18 -23.24 19.97
CA LYS A 234 11.94 -21.99 19.93
C LYS A 234 11.77 -21.30 18.59
N HIS A 235 11.73 -19.96 18.61
CA HIS A 235 11.68 -19.15 17.40
C HIS A 235 12.87 -18.17 17.32
N ARG A 236 13.12 -17.61 16.15
CA ARG A 236 14.25 -16.72 15.84
C ARG A 236 13.99 -15.22 16.12
N GLY A 237 13.10 -14.89 17.05
CA GLY A 237 12.65 -13.54 17.39
C GLY A 237 11.20 -13.30 17.01
N ALA A 238 10.37 -12.77 17.94
CA ALA A 238 8.94 -12.56 17.72
C ALA A 238 8.63 -11.61 16.53
N VAL A 239 9.54 -10.69 16.25
CA VAL A 239 9.44 -9.75 15.11
C VAL A 239 9.40 -10.45 13.75
N CYS A 240 10.00 -11.66 13.64
CA CYS A 240 10.10 -12.45 12.41
C CYS A 240 8.79 -13.16 12.03
N TYR A 241 7.72 -12.98 12.80
CA TYR A 241 6.46 -13.71 12.60
C TYR A 241 5.28 -12.76 12.42
N THR A 242 4.32 -13.21 11.62
CA THR A 242 3.10 -12.44 11.30
C THR A 242 1.86 -13.27 11.66
N LEU A 243 0.81 -12.63 12.17
CA LEU A 243 -0.47 -13.28 12.46
C LEU A 243 -1.00 -14.05 11.25
N GLY A 244 -1.40 -15.31 11.49
CA GLY A 244 -1.88 -16.24 10.47
C GLY A 244 -0.77 -16.98 9.72
N GLN A 245 0.51 -16.73 10.00
CA GLN A 245 1.63 -17.45 9.39
C GLN A 245 1.60 -18.93 9.78
N ARG A 246 1.75 -19.82 8.77
CA ARG A 246 1.84 -21.28 8.93
C ARG A 246 3.22 -21.81 8.60
N LYS A 247 3.84 -21.30 7.52
CA LYS A 247 5.12 -21.80 7.02
C LYS A 247 6.28 -21.20 7.80
N GLY A 248 7.39 -21.96 7.92
CA GLY A 248 8.62 -21.46 8.54
C GLY A 248 8.59 -21.41 10.08
N LEU A 249 7.64 -22.08 10.75
CA LEU A 249 7.60 -22.15 12.22
C LEU A 249 8.58 -23.18 12.79
N GLY A 250 8.95 -24.23 12.02
CA GLY A 250 9.84 -25.29 12.50
C GLY A 250 9.25 -26.16 13.60
N LEU A 251 7.93 -26.19 13.75
CA LEU A 251 7.22 -26.95 14.79
C LEU A 251 6.63 -28.25 14.23
N ALA A 252 6.78 -29.34 14.98
CA ALA A 252 6.20 -30.65 14.68
C ALA A 252 5.06 -30.94 15.69
N MET A 253 3.86 -30.40 15.40
CA MET A 253 2.70 -30.45 16.31
C MET A 253 1.65 -31.52 15.96
N GLY A 254 1.92 -32.39 14.97
CA GLY A 254 0.97 -33.41 14.51
C GLY A 254 -0.24 -32.87 13.73
N ALA A 255 -0.60 -31.60 13.92
CA ALA A 255 -1.64 -30.87 13.18
C ALA A 255 -1.10 -29.50 12.73
N PRO A 256 -1.68 -28.90 11.67
CA PRO A 256 -1.29 -27.55 11.24
C PRO A 256 -1.53 -26.52 12.34
N VAL A 257 -0.49 -25.74 12.67
CA VAL A 257 -0.59 -24.62 13.60
C VAL A 257 -0.25 -23.30 12.94
N TYR A 258 -0.76 -22.23 13.49
CA TYR A 258 -0.66 -20.86 12.97
C TYR A 258 -0.26 -19.88 14.07
N VAL A 259 0.42 -18.82 13.72
CA VAL A 259 0.70 -17.72 14.65
C VAL A 259 -0.62 -17.02 15.00
N CYS A 260 -1.04 -17.11 16.25
CA CYS A 260 -2.30 -16.55 16.77
C CYS A 260 -2.10 -15.29 17.62
N GLY A 261 -0.87 -15.08 18.12
CA GLY A 261 -0.53 -13.93 18.95
C GLY A 261 0.98 -13.73 19.05
N LYS A 262 1.36 -12.54 19.48
CA LYS A 262 2.75 -12.18 19.78
C LYS A 262 2.77 -11.28 21.01
N ASP A 263 3.72 -11.52 21.92
CA ASP A 263 4.06 -10.65 23.03
C ASP A 263 5.51 -10.16 22.80
N MET A 264 5.65 -8.91 22.42
CA MET A 264 6.94 -8.34 22.02
C MET A 264 7.83 -8.07 23.25
N GLU A 265 7.23 -7.81 24.43
CA GLU A 265 7.97 -7.57 25.67
C GLU A 265 8.56 -8.87 26.20
N LYS A 266 7.78 -9.95 26.19
CA LYS A 266 8.23 -11.29 26.61
C LYS A 266 8.96 -12.05 25.50
N ASN A 267 9.01 -11.50 24.30
CA ASN A 267 9.55 -12.15 23.11
C ASN A 267 8.98 -13.56 22.93
N THR A 268 7.64 -13.69 22.95
CA THR A 268 6.94 -14.95 22.73
C THR A 268 5.98 -14.89 21.56
N VAL A 269 5.78 -16.02 20.90
CA VAL A 269 4.84 -16.20 19.79
C VAL A 269 3.86 -17.31 20.15
N THR A 270 2.58 -16.97 20.24
CA THR A 270 1.52 -17.96 20.49
C THR A 270 1.10 -18.61 19.19
N VAL A 271 1.06 -19.94 19.19
CA VAL A 271 0.58 -20.75 18.06
C VAL A 271 -0.67 -21.53 18.46
N GLY A 272 -1.58 -21.71 17.54
CA GLY A 272 -2.85 -22.41 17.76
C GLY A 272 -3.45 -22.93 16.45
N PRO A 273 -4.63 -23.56 16.54
CA PRO A 273 -5.37 -24.06 15.39
C PRO A 273 -5.88 -22.89 14.52
N ASN A 274 -6.40 -23.23 13.34
CA ASN A 274 -6.91 -22.21 12.41
C ASN A 274 -8.08 -21.39 13.00
N GLU A 275 -8.90 -22.00 13.80
CA GLU A 275 -10.09 -21.43 14.47
C GLU A 275 -9.73 -20.26 15.39
N ALA A 276 -8.56 -20.29 16.01
CA ALA A 276 -8.03 -19.23 16.86
C ALA A 276 -7.69 -17.92 16.11
N LEU A 277 -7.71 -17.93 14.78
CA LEU A 277 -7.42 -16.77 13.96
C LEU A 277 -8.65 -15.92 13.63
N PHE A 278 -9.85 -16.39 13.88
CA PHE A 278 -11.07 -15.70 13.46
C PHE A 278 -11.48 -14.61 14.44
N SER A 279 -11.88 -13.47 13.87
CA SER A 279 -12.39 -12.31 14.61
C SER A 279 -13.78 -11.94 14.07
N SER A 280 -14.71 -11.67 14.97
CA SER A 280 -16.08 -11.25 14.64
C SER A 280 -16.15 -9.77 14.27
N ALA A 281 -15.21 -8.96 14.78
CA ALA A 281 -15.15 -7.53 14.52
C ALA A 281 -13.69 -7.03 14.54
N LEU A 282 -13.53 -5.78 14.16
CA LEU A 282 -12.30 -5.01 14.35
C LEU A 282 -12.61 -3.58 14.78
N ARG A 283 -11.64 -2.94 15.40
CA ARG A 283 -11.61 -1.51 15.68
C ARG A 283 -10.48 -0.86 14.87
N GLY A 284 -10.74 0.34 14.34
CA GLY A 284 -9.75 1.08 13.57
C GLY A 284 -9.82 2.57 13.81
N ASN A 285 -8.73 3.26 13.46
CA ASN A 285 -8.61 4.71 13.54
C ASN A 285 -8.02 5.32 12.25
N ASN A 286 -7.70 6.61 12.28
CA ASN A 286 -7.14 7.33 11.12
C ASN A 286 -8.00 7.21 9.86
N TRP A 287 -9.30 7.19 10.02
CA TRP A 287 -10.26 7.04 8.92
C TRP A 287 -10.25 8.24 7.98
N VAL A 288 -10.35 7.95 6.70
CA VAL A 288 -10.66 8.90 5.63
C VAL A 288 -11.99 8.48 5.02
N TRP A 289 -12.94 9.40 4.94
CA TRP A 289 -14.27 9.16 4.41
C TRP A 289 -14.47 9.88 3.07
N TYR A 290 -15.10 9.22 2.10
CA TYR A 290 -15.29 9.81 0.77
C TYR A 290 -16.72 10.36 0.55
N PRO A 291 -17.81 9.60 0.79
CA PRO A 291 -19.17 10.10 0.50
C PRO A 291 -19.67 11.14 1.51
N PHE A 292 -19.09 11.18 2.71
CA PHE A 292 -19.47 12.08 3.79
C PHE A 292 -18.23 12.59 4.55
N PRO A 293 -18.32 13.71 5.29
CA PRO A 293 -17.17 14.23 6.03
C PRO A 293 -16.82 13.35 7.25
N GLU A 294 -17.83 12.75 7.87
CA GLU A 294 -17.70 11.94 9.08
C GLU A 294 -18.75 10.83 9.08
N LEU A 295 -18.41 9.68 9.66
CA LEU A 295 -19.35 8.59 9.89
C LEU A 295 -20.18 8.89 11.14
N THR A 296 -21.49 9.13 10.99
CA THR A 296 -22.40 9.50 12.09
C THR A 296 -23.42 8.42 12.43
N GLU A 297 -23.61 7.45 11.52
CA GLU A 297 -24.57 6.36 11.68
C GLU A 297 -23.99 5.06 11.13
N PRO A 298 -24.50 3.89 11.53
CA PRO A 298 -24.07 2.61 10.99
C PRO A 298 -24.32 2.50 9.49
N VAL A 299 -23.33 1.96 8.76
CA VAL A 299 -23.39 1.78 7.30
C VAL A 299 -23.11 0.34 6.94
N LYS A 300 -23.98 -0.27 6.13
CA LYS A 300 -23.73 -1.58 5.52
C LYS A 300 -22.67 -1.44 4.42
N VAL A 301 -21.63 -2.29 4.50
CA VAL A 301 -20.44 -2.23 3.63
C VAL A 301 -19.95 -3.62 3.29
N THR A 302 -19.07 -3.70 2.29
CA THR A 302 -18.12 -4.80 2.18
C THR A 302 -16.74 -4.33 2.63
N VAL A 303 -15.93 -5.24 3.19
CA VAL A 303 -14.72 -4.91 3.93
C VAL A 303 -13.53 -5.71 3.40
N LYS A 304 -12.39 -5.06 3.23
CA LYS A 304 -11.08 -5.70 3.03
C LYS A 304 -10.15 -5.33 4.18
N THR A 305 -9.54 -6.32 4.81
CA THR A 305 -8.50 -6.14 5.84
C THR A 305 -7.10 -6.43 5.33
N ARG A 306 -7.00 -6.86 4.05
CA ARG A 306 -5.76 -7.09 3.30
C ARG A 306 -6.01 -6.86 1.82
N HIS A 307 -4.98 -6.45 1.09
CA HIS A 307 -5.09 -6.22 -0.36
C HIS A 307 -5.60 -7.45 -1.13
N SER A 308 -5.02 -8.63 -0.86
CA SER A 308 -5.35 -9.88 -1.57
C SER A 308 -6.65 -10.56 -1.10
N GLN A 309 -7.33 -10.01 -0.08
CA GLN A 309 -8.58 -10.59 0.44
C GLN A 309 -9.74 -10.27 -0.48
N THR A 310 -10.65 -11.23 -0.66
CA THR A 310 -11.99 -10.97 -1.21
C THR A 310 -12.80 -10.16 -0.20
N GLU A 311 -13.57 -9.19 -0.68
CA GLU A 311 -14.44 -8.37 0.17
C GLU A 311 -15.45 -9.23 0.93
N GLN A 312 -15.64 -8.89 2.20
CA GLN A 312 -16.55 -9.60 3.10
C GLN A 312 -17.65 -8.66 3.58
N PRO A 313 -18.90 -9.09 3.66
CA PRO A 313 -20.00 -8.26 4.12
C PRO A 313 -19.86 -7.95 5.62
N GLY A 314 -20.31 -6.74 6.00
CA GLY A 314 -20.30 -6.29 7.39
C GLY A 314 -20.97 -4.93 7.57
N THR A 315 -20.91 -4.42 8.77
CA THR A 315 -21.44 -3.10 9.14
C THR A 315 -20.36 -2.31 9.84
N ILE A 316 -20.18 -1.06 9.43
CA ILE A 316 -19.30 -0.15 10.15
C ILE A 316 -20.12 0.79 11.04
N TYR A 317 -19.66 0.97 12.26
CA TYR A 317 -20.28 1.77 13.31
C TYR A 317 -19.35 2.92 13.70
N PRO A 318 -19.89 4.15 13.90
CA PRO A 318 -19.11 5.22 14.48
C PRO A 318 -18.76 4.93 15.94
N GLU A 319 -17.57 5.31 16.36
CA GLU A 319 -17.14 5.33 17.77
C GLU A 319 -16.53 6.70 18.11
N ALA A 320 -16.34 6.97 19.39
CA ALA A 320 -15.74 8.21 19.86
C ALA A 320 -14.28 8.37 19.41
N ASP A 321 -13.77 9.58 19.47
CA ASP A 321 -12.35 9.93 19.28
C ASP A 321 -11.78 9.51 17.91
N GLY A 322 -12.61 9.54 16.86
CA GLY A 322 -12.20 9.22 15.49
C GLY A 322 -11.97 7.73 15.23
N PHE A 323 -12.43 6.87 16.14
CA PHE A 323 -12.47 5.43 15.91
C PHE A 323 -13.75 5.03 15.18
N ALA A 324 -13.68 3.86 14.53
CA ALA A 324 -14.86 3.16 14.04
C ALA A 324 -14.67 1.65 14.24
N ARG A 325 -15.77 0.95 14.48
CA ARG A 325 -15.82 -0.50 14.64
C ARG A 325 -16.49 -1.12 13.43
N VAL A 326 -15.88 -2.16 12.89
CA VAL A 326 -16.45 -2.99 11.82
C VAL A 326 -16.87 -4.32 12.41
N GLU A 327 -18.14 -4.69 12.28
CA GLU A 327 -18.66 -6.02 12.58
C GLU A 327 -18.80 -6.79 11.27
N PHE A 328 -18.26 -7.99 11.22
CA PHE A 328 -18.35 -8.86 10.06
C PHE A 328 -19.59 -9.74 10.14
N ASP A 329 -20.32 -9.91 9.04
CA ASP A 329 -21.44 -10.86 9.00
C ASP A 329 -20.94 -12.32 9.13
N ILE A 330 -19.68 -12.58 8.75
CA ILE A 330 -18.98 -13.86 8.92
C ILE A 330 -17.60 -13.57 9.50
N PRO A 331 -17.17 -14.22 10.61
CA PRO A 331 -15.87 -13.97 11.21
C PRO A 331 -14.71 -14.04 10.22
N GLN A 332 -13.78 -13.10 10.32
CA GLN A 332 -12.67 -12.95 9.38
C GLN A 332 -11.34 -13.42 9.95
N ARG A 333 -10.58 -14.14 9.08
CA ARG A 333 -9.33 -14.77 9.46
C ARG A 333 -8.18 -13.77 9.55
N ALA A 334 -7.43 -13.83 10.65
CA ALA A 334 -6.15 -13.14 10.87
C ALA A 334 -6.24 -11.62 10.58
N VAL A 335 -7.25 -10.99 11.15
CA VAL A 335 -7.34 -9.52 11.22
C VAL A 335 -6.14 -9.02 12.02
N THR A 336 -5.31 -8.15 11.41
CA THR A 336 -3.98 -7.84 11.94
C THR A 336 -3.85 -6.36 12.23
N PRO A 337 -3.55 -5.94 13.48
CA PRO A 337 -3.23 -4.56 13.82
C PRO A 337 -2.05 -4.02 12.97
N GLY A 338 -2.14 -2.74 12.59
CA GLY A 338 -1.19 -2.08 11.70
C GLY A 338 -1.53 -2.21 10.21
N GLN A 339 -2.36 -3.17 9.79
CA GLN A 339 -2.88 -3.23 8.42
C GLN A 339 -3.99 -2.19 8.20
N ALA A 340 -4.22 -1.86 6.93
CA ALA A 340 -5.36 -1.06 6.57
C ALA A 340 -6.66 -1.87 6.62
N VAL A 341 -7.75 -1.19 6.92
CA VAL A 341 -9.11 -1.64 6.64
C VAL A 341 -9.74 -0.68 5.63
N VAL A 342 -10.34 -1.23 4.58
CA VAL A 342 -11.02 -0.44 3.55
C VAL A 342 -12.43 -0.97 3.38
N VAL A 343 -13.40 -0.05 3.38
CA VAL A 343 -14.83 -0.35 3.32
C VAL A 343 -15.44 0.19 2.03
N TYR A 344 -16.32 -0.60 1.43
CA TYR A 344 -16.88 -0.35 0.10
C TYR A 344 -18.40 -0.46 0.09
N GLN A 345 -19.04 0.24 -0.85
CA GLN A 345 -20.41 0.00 -1.32
C GLN A 345 -20.36 -0.17 -2.85
N GLY A 346 -20.44 -1.41 -3.31
CA GLY A 346 -20.22 -1.74 -4.70
C GLY A 346 -18.81 -1.34 -5.15
N ASP A 347 -18.69 -0.44 -6.12
CA ASP A 347 -17.42 0.08 -6.61
C ASP A 347 -16.93 1.33 -5.86
N LEU A 348 -17.79 1.97 -5.08
CA LEU A 348 -17.43 3.14 -4.28
C LEU A 348 -16.62 2.73 -3.04
N VAL A 349 -15.47 3.34 -2.83
CA VAL A 349 -14.77 3.31 -1.55
C VAL A 349 -15.50 4.25 -0.59
N VAL A 350 -16.08 3.71 0.48
CA VAL A 350 -16.74 4.50 1.53
C VAL A 350 -15.70 5.14 2.43
N GLY A 351 -14.66 4.38 2.79
CA GLY A 351 -13.56 4.91 3.58
C GLY A 351 -12.43 3.92 3.76
N GLY A 352 -11.33 4.41 4.33
CA GLY A 352 -10.18 3.61 4.73
C GLY A 352 -9.59 4.07 6.05
N GLY A 353 -9.15 3.11 6.85
CA GLY A 353 -8.55 3.34 8.16
C GLY A 353 -7.39 2.38 8.46
N THR A 354 -6.87 2.45 9.68
CA THR A 354 -5.84 1.55 10.19
C THR A 354 -6.42 0.68 11.30
N ILE A 355 -6.25 -0.63 11.19
CA ILE A 355 -6.69 -1.61 12.21
C ILE A 355 -5.85 -1.40 13.47
N THR A 356 -6.50 -1.17 14.59
CA THR A 356 -5.86 -1.07 15.92
C THR A 356 -6.08 -2.32 16.75
N GLU A 357 -7.22 -2.99 16.56
CA GLU A 357 -7.61 -4.15 17.36
C GLU A 357 -8.43 -5.13 16.52
N ALA A 358 -8.24 -6.41 16.79
CA ALA A 358 -9.06 -7.51 16.28
C ALA A 358 -9.91 -8.07 17.43
N ILE A 359 -11.24 -8.09 17.28
CA ILE A 359 -12.20 -8.49 18.30
C ILE A 359 -12.70 -9.90 17.95
N ARG A 360 -12.50 -10.85 18.87
CA ARG A 360 -12.89 -12.27 18.72
C ARG A 360 -14.32 -12.53 19.13
#